data_33ba02e439b4c844172e5a9eaa35f875
#
_entry.id   33ba02e439b4c844172e5a9eaa35f875
#
_cell.length_a   1.000
_cell.length_b   1.000
_cell.length_c   1.000
_cell.angle_alpha   90.00
_cell.angle_beta   90.00
_cell.angle_gamma   90.00
#
_symmetry.space_group_name_H-M   'P 1'
#
loop_
_entity.id
_entity.type
_entity.pdbx_description
1 polymer ?
#
loop_
_entity_poly.entity_id
_entity_poly.type
_entity_poly.pdbx_seq_one_letter_code
_entity_poly.pdbx_strand_id
1 'polypeptide(L)'
;MFYTVFSTNDNPYMQWQSDLLEYSWKQVGQEGELVRLVATDDPENLPSQKHARCFATQSWDVYPETGDAYPIYNKPASLLEWVFREQPEGTVLLLDPDCVFREPVTRRVAPGFPAAQAWAGFPIGEPSMQNPFGIGAGFSFLTEHCAKVDLGIRPVMIPKLIHTRDLKRICGRWLELTGIVRDRFRDPAGNQIWEADMYAYIAACAEYDLQHDPVSLGACTNWDPLEAPDAPIIHYCQPIVGKDGATLFSKHRYEPWHLIDTSIEPEHEFGADLISIINDYVYERAGTVRPLSDQDRPKRAEGIMEGRVLDEMLLERPQDGASLWMNSSGIAIWELCDGSLNVGEIGTKLSEEFDLTEEELAPDILAAIHRLREIGFLSLSG
;
A
#
# COMPACT_ATOMS: atom_id res chain seq x y z
N MET A 1 4.59 -6.25 19.73
CA MET A 1 3.44 -5.80 18.94
C MET A 1 3.89 -5.41 17.53
N PHE A 2 3.00 -5.47 16.54
CA PHE A 2 3.25 -4.93 15.19
C PHE A 2 2.28 -3.79 14.94
N TYR A 3 2.78 -2.70 14.43
CA TYR A 3 2.01 -1.50 14.11
C TYR A 3 2.20 -1.15 12.64
N THR A 4 1.12 -0.95 11.91
CA THR A 4 1.13 -0.24 10.63
C THR A 4 0.79 1.20 10.90
N VAL A 5 1.69 2.13 10.62
CA VAL A 5 1.56 3.54 11.00
C VAL A 5 1.73 4.44 9.78
N PHE A 6 0.84 5.39 9.62
CA PHE A 6 0.94 6.42 8.59
C PHE A 6 0.46 7.78 9.12
N SER A 7 1.01 8.85 8.58
CA SER A 7 0.69 10.24 8.98
C SER A 7 -0.10 10.95 7.88
N THR A 8 -1.11 11.70 8.27
CA THR A 8 -1.96 12.47 7.36
C THR A 8 -2.28 13.84 7.94
N ASN A 9 -2.63 14.77 7.07
CA ASN A 9 -3.38 15.95 7.44
C ASN A 9 -4.88 15.62 7.46
N ASP A 10 -5.65 16.43 8.18
CA ASP A 10 -7.10 16.34 8.20
C ASP A 10 -7.72 17.07 7.00
N ASN A 11 -7.77 16.38 5.85
CA ASN A 11 -8.39 16.90 4.64
C ASN A 11 -8.96 15.77 3.75
N PRO A 12 -9.90 16.07 2.84
CA PRO A 12 -10.51 15.06 1.97
C PRO A 12 -9.54 14.31 1.06
N TYR A 13 -8.45 14.95 0.63
CA TYR A 13 -7.42 14.33 -0.20
C TYR A 13 -6.69 13.21 0.55
N MET A 14 -6.34 13.42 1.82
CA MET A 14 -5.74 12.39 2.65
C MET A 14 -6.77 11.36 3.13
N GLN A 15 -8.05 11.74 3.25
CA GLN A 15 -9.10 10.83 3.71
C GLN A 15 -9.31 9.66 2.75
N TRP A 16 -9.49 9.91 1.45
CA TRP A 16 -9.74 8.81 0.52
C TRP A 16 -8.53 7.86 0.38
N GLN A 17 -7.31 8.38 0.48
CA GLN A 17 -6.10 7.57 0.48
C GLN A 17 -6.02 6.69 1.74
N SER A 18 -6.36 7.26 2.89
CA SER A 18 -6.43 6.52 4.16
C SER A 18 -7.47 5.41 4.13
N ASP A 19 -8.64 5.67 3.54
CA ASP A 19 -9.71 4.68 3.39
C ASP A 19 -9.27 3.51 2.49
N LEU A 20 -8.56 3.81 1.40
CA LEU A 20 -8.04 2.80 0.48
C LEU A 20 -6.92 1.97 1.11
N LEU A 21 -6.02 2.61 1.87
CA LEU A 21 -4.97 1.92 2.63
C LEU A 21 -5.60 0.98 3.67
N GLU A 22 -6.56 1.46 4.46
CA GLU A 22 -7.28 0.65 5.45
C GLU A 22 -8.00 -0.54 4.80
N TYR A 23 -8.66 -0.33 3.66
CA TYR A 23 -9.31 -1.37 2.90
C TYR A 23 -8.33 -2.47 2.51
N SER A 24 -7.23 -2.12 1.83
CA SER A 24 -6.23 -3.09 1.38
C SER A 24 -5.54 -3.79 2.55
N TRP A 25 -5.24 -3.08 3.65
CA TRP A 25 -4.70 -3.64 4.91
C TRP A 25 -5.59 -4.76 5.45
N LYS A 26 -6.91 -4.53 5.45
CA LYS A 26 -7.90 -5.52 5.89
C LYS A 26 -8.01 -6.69 4.91
N GLN A 27 -8.05 -6.41 3.60
CA GLN A 27 -8.23 -7.45 2.58
C GLN A 27 -7.12 -8.50 2.61
N VAL A 28 -5.87 -8.08 2.83
CA VAL A 28 -4.75 -9.02 2.93
C VAL A 28 -4.61 -9.66 4.31
N GLY A 29 -5.47 -9.31 5.27
CA GLY A 29 -5.37 -9.84 6.64
C GLY A 29 -4.09 -9.41 7.36
N GLN A 30 -3.60 -8.20 7.13
CA GLN A 30 -2.40 -7.70 7.79
C GLN A 30 -2.56 -7.73 9.31
N GLU A 31 -1.64 -8.39 10.00
CA GLU A 31 -1.64 -8.50 11.44
C GLU A 31 -1.21 -7.20 12.14
N GLY A 32 -1.67 -7.05 13.38
CA GLY A 32 -1.27 -5.96 14.26
C GLY A 32 -2.29 -4.83 14.35
N GLU A 33 -1.82 -3.65 14.71
CA GLU A 33 -2.66 -2.46 14.86
C GLU A 33 -2.39 -1.49 13.71
N LEU A 34 -3.46 -1.02 13.08
CA LEU A 34 -3.40 0.06 12.10
C LEU A 34 -3.60 1.40 12.83
N VAL A 35 -2.63 2.29 12.72
CA VAL A 35 -2.63 3.59 13.40
C VAL A 35 -2.51 4.71 12.37
N ARG A 36 -3.50 5.57 12.31
CA ARG A 36 -3.48 6.81 11.55
C ARG A 36 -3.15 7.98 12.46
N LEU A 37 -2.02 8.63 12.25
CA LEU A 37 -1.64 9.86 12.91
C LEU A 37 -2.24 11.03 12.13
N VAL A 38 -3.12 11.80 12.78
CA VAL A 38 -3.85 12.89 12.13
C VAL A 38 -3.34 14.22 12.66
N ALA A 39 -2.59 14.93 11.81
CA ALA A 39 -2.18 16.29 12.10
C ALA A 39 -3.38 17.24 11.92
N THR A 40 -3.87 17.82 13.02
CA THR A 40 -5.09 18.62 13.03
C THR A 40 -5.05 19.67 14.13
N ASP A 41 -5.76 20.79 13.89
CA ASP A 41 -6.04 21.81 14.89
C ASP A 41 -7.37 21.53 15.65
N ASP A 42 -8.12 20.49 15.22
CA ASP A 42 -9.38 20.06 15.85
C ASP A 42 -9.30 18.59 16.32
N PRO A 43 -8.66 18.32 17.44
CA PRO A 43 -8.45 16.95 17.93
C PRO A 43 -9.73 16.26 18.43
N GLU A 44 -10.83 16.99 18.61
CA GLU A 44 -12.11 16.44 19.07
C GLU A 44 -12.93 15.86 17.91
N ASN A 45 -12.67 16.28 16.67
CA ASN A 45 -13.41 15.88 15.47
C ASN A 45 -12.53 15.09 14.49
N LEU A 46 -11.91 14.03 14.97
CA LEU A 46 -11.07 13.18 14.11
C LEU A 46 -11.88 12.47 13.02
N PRO A 47 -11.28 12.27 11.83
CA PRO A 47 -11.90 11.48 10.78
C PRO A 47 -12.20 10.07 11.26
N SER A 48 -13.40 9.57 10.92
CA SER A 48 -13.81 8.21 11.27
C SER A 48 -13.18 7.21 10.33
N GLN A 49 -12.54 6.18 10.88
CA GLN A 49 -12.11 5.00 10.16
C GLN A 49 -12.63 3.73 10.84
N LYS A 50 -12.79 2.66 10.06
CA LYS A 50 -13.45 1.43 10.53
C LYS A 50 -12.49 0.52 11.31
N HIS A 51 -11.24 0.46 10.91
CA HIS A 51 -10.22 -0.44 11.44
C HIS A 51 -8.99 0.30 11.99
N ALA A 52 -8.65 1.48 11.43
CA ALA A 52 -7.54 2.26 11.92
C ALA A 52 -7.91 3.02 13.19
N ARG A 53 -7.02 2.97 14.17
CA ARG A 53 -7.08 3.87 15.33
C ARG A 53 -6.51 5.23 14.94
N CYS A 54 -7.35 6.25 14.92
CA CYS A 54 -6.93 7.63 14.70
C CYS A 54 -6.33 8.21 15.98
N PHE A 55 -5.17 8.85 15.85
CA PHE A 55 -4.46 9.53 16.92
C PHE A 55 -4.21 10.97 16.52
N ALA A 56 -4.82 11.93 17.24
CA ALA A 56 -4.65 13.35 16.98
C ALA A 56 -3.25 13.81 17.35
N THR A 57 -2.61 14.55 16.47
CA THR A 57 -1.33 15.22 16.69
C THR A 57 -1.43 16.67 16.31
N GLN A 58 -0.55 17.50 16.88
CA GLN A 58 -0.47 18.91 16.51
C GLN A 58 -0.08 19.05 15.03
N SER A 59 -0.70 20.01 14.33
CA SER A 59 -0.32 20.34 12.95
C SER A 59 1.03 21.07 12.90
N TRP A 60 1.90 20.59 11.99
CA TRP A 60 3.19 21.16 11.67
C TRP A 60 3.25 21.51 10.18
N ASP A 61 2.14 21.94 9.59
CA ASP A 61 2.11 22.40 8.20
C ASP A 61 3.08 23.56 7.92
N VAL A 62 3.38 24.32 8.99
CA VAL A 62 4.37 25.39 8.98
C VAL A 62 5.38 25.14 10.08
N TYR A 63 6.66 25.12 9.74
CA TYR A 63 7.73 24.96 10.71
C TYR A 63 7.85 26.22 11.58
N PRO A 64 7.70 26.14 12.92
CA PRO A 64 7.53 27.32 13.78
C PRO A 64 8.75 28.26 13.77
N GLU A 65 9.96 27.72 13.63
CA GLU A 65 11.20 28.52 13.73
C GLU A 65 11.47 29.34 12.47
N THR A 66 11.09 28.84 11.29
CA THR A 66 11.43 29.47 10.00
C THR A 66 10.24 30.01 9.25
N GLY A 67 9.02 29.57 9.59
CA GLY A 67 7.80 29.89 8.83
C GLY A 67 7.70 29.15 7.52
N ASP A 68 8.54 28.11 7.28
CA ASP A 68 8.47 27.30 6.07
C ASP A 68 7.20 26.45 6.03
N ALA A 69 6.40 26.61 4.97
CA ALA A 69 5.18 25.86 4.74
C ALA A 69 5.50 24.55 3.98
N TYR A 70 5.47 23.44 4.70
CA TYR A 70 5.75 22.11 4.14
C TYR A 70 5.02 21.03 4.96
N PRO A 71 3.84 20.58 4.49
CA PRO A 71 2.98 19.66 5.26
C PRO A 71 3.63 18.33 5.64
N ILE A 72 4.74 17.94 4.98
CA ILE A 72 5.43 16.68 5.28
C ILE A 72 6.20 16.76 6.62
N TYR A 73 6.38 17.95 7.24
CA TYR A 73 6.82 18.04 8.62
C TYR A 73 5.93 17.23 9.58
N ASN A 74 4.64 17.08 9.23
CA ASN A 74 3.71 16.29 10.03
C ASN A 74 4.13 14.83 10.20
N LYS A 75 4.86 14.24 9.23
CA LYS A 75 5.28 12.84 9.35
C LYS A 75 6.22 12.62 10.54
N PRO A 76 7.41 13.25 10.64
CA PRO A 76 8.28 13.10 11.81
C PRO A 76 7.68 13.69 13.09
N ALA A 77 6.91 14.79 13.02
CA ALA A 77 6.31 15.43 14.18
C ALA A 77 5.22 14.56 14.80
N SER A 78 4.31 14.02 14.01
CA SER A 78 3.26 13.13 14.48
C SER A 78 3.80 11.82 15.05
N LEU A 79 4.83 11.25 14.42
CA LEU A 79 5.52 10.07 14.95
C LEU A 79 6.19 10.37 16.30
N LEU A 80 6.85 11.52 16.42
CA LEU A 80 7.45 11.98 17.68
C LEU A 80 6.40 12.04 18.80
N GLU A 81 5.29 12.72 18.54
CA GLU A 81 4.22 12.87 19.53
C GLU A 81 3.63 11.51 19.91
N TRP A 82 3.33 10.65 18.94
CA TRP A 82 2.78 9.32 19.17
C TRP A 82 3.70 8.43 20.01
N VAL A 83 4.99 8.31 19.65
CA VAL A 83 5.91 7.44 20.38
C VAL A 83 6.15 7.91 21.82
N PHE A 84 6.03 9.21 22.10
CA PHE A 84 6.21 9.75 23.45
C PHE A 84 4.92 9.71 24.28
N ARG A 85 3.74 9.86 23.68
CA ARG A 85 2.48 9.82 24.41
C ARG A 85 1.99 8.39 24.65
N GLU A 86 2.03 7.54 23.63
CA GLU A 86 1.51 6.17 23.70
C GLU A 86 2.53 5.13 24.19
N GLN A 87 3.83 5.46 24.14
CA GLN A 87 4.90 4.55 24.55
C GLN A 87 4.78 3.14 23.91
N PRO A 88 4.52 3.01 22.59
CA PRO A 88 4.35 1.73 21.96
C PRO A 88 5.63 0.89 22.04
N GLU A 89 5.50 -0.45 22.01
CA GLU A 89 6.63 -1.37 22.03
C GLU A 89 6.49 -2.42 20.93
N GLY A 90 7.40 -2.41 19.97
CA GLY A 90 7.43 -3.39 18.89
C GLY A 90 7.91 -2.84 17.55
N THR A 91 7.59 -3.58 16.48
CA THR A 91 7.91 -3.20 15.09
C THR A 91 6.86 -2.25 14.54
N VAL A 92 7.31 -1.20 13.87
CA VAL A 92 6.48 -0.27 13.09
C VAL A 92 6.76 -0.49 11.62
N LEU A 93 5.72 -0.78 10.85
CA LEU A 93 5.69 -0.62 9.40
C LEU A 93 5.21 0.80 9.12
N LEU A 94 6.14 1.67 8.73
CA LEU A 94 5.85 3.06 8.41
C LEU A 94 5.52 3.22 6.94
N LEU A 95 4.37 3.78 6.66
CA LEU A 95 3.82 4.02 5.33
C LEU A 95 3.52 5.50 5.09
N ASP A 96 3.34 5.85 3.83
CA ASP A 96 2.61 7.06 3.41
C ASP A 96 1.15 6.69 3.12
N PRO A 97 0.19 7.63 3.20
CA PRO A 97 -1.23 7.33 2.98
C PRO A 97 -1.53 6.81 1.56
N ASP A 98 -0.66 7.14 0.59
CA ASP A 98 -0.72 6.68 -0.78
C ASP A 98 -0.01 5.32 -0.98
N CYS A 99 -0.23 4.41 -0.03
CA CYS A 99 0.18 3.01 -0.11
C CYS A 99 -1.03 2.09 -0.07
N VAL A 100 -0.94 0.95 -0.77
CA VAL A 100 -1.89 -0.16 -0.66
C VAL A 100 -1.16 -1.48 -0.49
N PHE A 101 -1.78 -2.42 0.20
CA PHE A 101 -1.26 -3.77 0.39
C PHE A 101 -1.69 -4.68 -0.77
N ARG A 102 -0.76 -5.49 -1.29
CA ARG A 102 -1.00 -6.65 -2.14
C ARG A 102 -0.93 -7.94 -1.33
N GLU A 103 -0.04 -7.96 -0.35
CA GLU A 103 0.20 -9.10 0.54
C GLU A 103 0.51 -8.62 1.96
N PRO A 104 0.35 -9.48 2.99
CA PRO A 104 0.67 -9.10 4.35
C PRO A 104 2.19 -9.02 4.57
N VAL A 105 2.63 -8.00 5.30
CA VAL A 105 4.02 -7.85 5.75
C VAL A 105 4.17 -8.55 7.11
N THR A 106 4.91 -9.64 7.15
CA THR A 106 5.10 -10.45 8.36
C THR A 106 6.44 -10.21 9.06
N ARG A 107 7.40 -9.56 8.36
CA ARG A 107 8.75 -9.31 8.87
C ARG A 107 8.71 -8.42 10.12
N ARG A 108 9.49 -8.81 11.13
CA ARG A 108 9.73 -8.04 12.37
C ARG A 108 11.18 -7.56 12.39
N VAL A 109 11.42 -6.44 13.07
CA VAL A 109 12.77 -5.91 13.28
C VAL A 109 13.07 -5.73 14.76
N ALA A 110 14.33 -5.95 15.13
CA ALA A 110 14.83 -5.70 16.48
C ALA A 110 15.35 -4.26 16.59
N PRO A 111 15.46 -3.70 17.80
CA PRO A 111 16.13 -2.41 18.00
C PRO A 111 17.54 -2.39 17.42
N GLY A 112 17.88 -1.34 16.70
CA GLY A 112 19.17 -1.18 16.01
C GLY A 112 19.27 -1.81 14.62
N PHE A 113 18.23 -2.56 14.17
CA PHE A 113 18.24 -3.29 12.90
C PHE A 113 17.02 -2.97 12.04
N PRO A 114 16.83 -1.72 11.61
CA PRO A 114 15.73 -1.36 10.74
C PRO A 114 15.87 -1.97 9.35
N ALA A 115 14.76 -2.15 8.65
CA ALA A 115 14.73 -2.56 7.25
C ALA A 115 13.85 -1.59 6.44
N ALA A 116 14.12 -1.41 5.18
CA ALA A 116 13.31 -0.51 4.35
C ALA A 116 13.42 -0.86 2.87
N GLN A 117 12.46 -0.37 2.08
CA GLN A 117 12.54 -0.43 0.64
C GLN A 117 13.79 0.31 0.17
N ALA A 118 14.64 -0.37 -0.59
CA ALA A 118 15.78 0.27 -1.23
C ALA A 118 15.28 1.30 -2.26
N TRP A 119 15.91 2.46 -2.29
CA TRP A 119 15.60 3.47 -3.30
C TRP A 119 16.48 3.24 -4.53
N ALA A 120 16.03 2.44 -5.46
CA ALA A 120 16.78 2.06 -6.67
C ALA A 120 17.16 3.27 -7.57
N GLY A 121 16.30 4.28 -7.61
CA GLY A 121 16.54 5.53 -8.33
C GLY A 121 17.25 6.61 -7.52
N PHE A 122 17.79 6.27 -6.34
CA PHE A 122 18.53 7.27 -5.55
C PHE A 122 19.75 7.74 -6.33
N PRO A 123 19.79 9.02 -6.62
CA PRO A 123 20.78 9.56 -7.50
C PRO A 123 22.18 9.55 -6.86
N ILE A 124 22.99 8.52 -7.18
CA ILE A 124 24.41 8.47 -6.88
C ILE A 124 25.17 8.92 -8.13
N GLY A 125 25.22 10.21 -8.49
CA GLY A 125 25.91 10.71 -9.67
C GLY A 125 25.63 12.18 -9.97
N GLU A 126 26.24 12.70 -10.99
CA GLU A 126 26.03 14.07 -11.48
C GLU A 126 24.55 14.28 -11.90
N PRO A 127 24.01 15.50 -11.76
CA PRO A 127 22.67 15.82 -12.24
C PRO A 127 22.50 15.41 -13.70
N SER A 128 21.46 14.61 -13.99
CA SER A 128 21.15 14.17 -15.35
C SER A 128 19.69 14.48 -15.68
N MET A 129 19.32 14.41 -16.96
CA MET A 129 17.91 14.58 -17.36
C MET A 129 16.97 13.51 -16.76
N GLN A 130 17.52 12.34 -16.36
CA GLN A 130 16.78 11.26 -15.68
C GLN A 130 16.75 11.45 -14.16
N ASN A 131 17.54 12.38 -13.64
CA ASN A 131 17.64 12.73 -12.24
C ASN A 131 17.68 14.26 -12.09
N PRO A 132 16.54 14.94 -12.25
CA PRO A 132 16.47 16.40 -12.20
C PRO A 132 16.84 16.97 -10.83
N PHE A 133 16.79 16.17 -9.78
CA PHE A 133 17.07 16.63 -8.41
C PHE A 133 18.57 16.56 -8.06
N GLY A 134 19.38 15.88 -8.87
CA GLY A 134 20.84 15.77 -8.71
C GLY A 134 21.31 15.50 -7.29
N ILE A 135 22.28 14.65 -7.10
CA ILE A 135 22.86 14.33 -5.80
C ILE A 135 23.41 15.56 -5.09
N GLY A 136 23.75 16.60 -5.85
CA GLY A 136 24.47 17.74 -5.34
C GLY A 136 23.92 18.26 -4.01
N ALA A 137 22.63 18.55 -3.92
CA ALA A 137 22.06 19.17 -2.72
C ALA A 137 21.83 18.15 -1.58
N GLY A 138 21.16 17.03 -1.85
CA GLY A 138 20.86 16.03 -0.80
C GLY A 138 22.09 15.28 -0.31
N PHE A 139 23.04 14.96 -1.19
CA PHE A 139 24.29 14.31 -0.81
C PHE A 139 25.25 15.27 -0.09
N SER A 140 25.33 16.54 -0.51
CA SER A 140 26.08 17.56 0.21
C SER A 140 25.54 17.75 1.62
N PHE A 141 24.21 17.75 1.79
CA PHE A 141 23.61 17.75 3.11
C PHE A 141 24.04 16.52 3.92
N LEU A 142 23.93 15.30 3.39
CA LEU A 142 24.33 14.10 4.09
C LEU A 142 25.81 14.10 4.48
N THR A 143 26.69 14.58 3.59
CA THR A 143 28.15 14.69 3.87
C THR A 143 28.50 15.75 4.90
N GLU A 144 27.79 16.88 4.89
CA GLU A 144 28.02 17.96 5.85
C GLU A 144 27.51 17.65 7.26
N HIS A 145 26.42 16.91 7.37
CA HIS A 145 25.74 16.66 8.64
C HIS A 145 25.99 15.26 9.21
N CYS A 146 26.43 14.30 8.40
CA CYS A 146 26.73 12.95 8.83
C CYS A 146 28.23 12.72 8.81
N ALA A 147 28.94 12.94 9.93
CA ALA A 147 30.33 12.58 10.09
C ALA A 147 30.65 11.10 9.83
N LYS A 148 29.63 10.28 9.66
CA LYS A 148 29.63 8.82 9.43
C LYS A 148 29.24 8.42 8.02
N VAL A 149 29.24 9.32 7.07
CA VAL A 149 28.88 9.02 5.65
C VAL A 149 29.72 7.87 5.08
N ASP A 150 30.96 7.71 5.51
CA ASP A 150 31.82 6.60 5.13
C ASP A 150 31.34 5.22 5.60
N LEU A 151 30.32 5.15 6.47
CA LEU A 151 29.71 3.90 6.96
C LEU A 151 28.67 3.32 6.01
N GLY A 152 28.57 3.79 4.78
CA GLY A 152 27.69 3.22 3.75
C GLY A 152 26.22 3.58 3.98
N ILE A 153 25.89 4.89 3.93
CA ILE A 153 24.50 5.34 3.88
C ILE A 153 23.78 4.60 2.76
N ARG A 154 22.74 3.87 3.12
CA ARG A 154 21.90 3.19 2.15
C ARG A 154 20.65 4.03 1.93
N PRO A 155 20.45 4.52 0.71
CA PRO A 155 19.23 5.25 0.36
C PRO A 155 18.02 4.34 0.51
N VAL A 156 17.06 4.80 1.29
CA VAL A 156 15.82 4.05 1.55
C VAL A 156 14.61 4.95 1.43
N MET A 157 13.51 4.37 0.98
CA MET A 157 12.22 5.02 0.85
C MET A 157 11.13 4.27 1.64
N ILE A 158 9.93 4.76 1.59
CA ILE A 158 8.74 4.05 2.08
C ILE A 158 8.51 2.82 1.18
N PRO A 159 8.09 1.66 1.74
CA PRO A 159 7.83 1.36 3.16
C PRO A 159 9.09 1.17 4.02
N LYS A 160 8.96 1.40 5.34
CA LYS A 160 10.05 1.22 6.30
C LYS A 160 9.59 0.36 7.49
N LEU A 161 10.44 -0.57 7.91
CA LEU A 161 10.29 -1.32 9.16
C LEU A 161 11.30 -0.80 10.18
N ILE A 162 10.83 -0.29 11.30
CA ILE A 162 11.67 0.26 12.35
C ILE A 162 11.11 -0.09 13.73
N HIS A 163 11.98 -0.37 14.70
CA HIS A 163 11.52 -0.62 16.07
C HIS A 163 11.15 0.70 16.76
N THR A 164 10.11 0.68 17.58
CA THR A 164 9.63 1.86 18.31
C THR A 164 10.72 2.54 19.17
N ARG A 165 11.65 1.77 19.72
CA ARG A 165 12.81 2.31 20.46
C ARG A 165 13.72 3.16 19.58
N ASP A 166 13.90 2.78 18.33
CA ASP A 166 14.71 3.53 17.39
C ASP A 166 13.95 4.77 16.92
N LEU A 167 12.66 4.68 16.66
CA LEU A 167 11.82 5.86 16.38
C LEU A 167 11.92 6.91 17.50
N LYS A 168 11.82 6.50 18.77
CA LYS A 168 11.99 7.42 19.91
C LYS A 168 13.30 8.17 19.90
N ARG A 169 14.37 7.54 19.40
CA ARG A 169 15.70 8.14 19.31
C ARG A 169 15.83 9.14 18.17
N ILE A 170 15.20 8.86 17.03
CA ILE A 170 15.45 9.63 15.81
C ILE A 170 14.39 10.66 15.47
N CYS A 171 13.12 10.51 15.88
CA CYS A 171 12.03 11.36 15.38
C CYS A 171 12.26 12.85 15.61
N GLY A 172 12.75 13.26 16.77
CA GLY A 172 13.05 14.67 17.05
C GLY A 172 14.17 15.21 16.15
N ARG A 173 15.23 14.40 15.98
CA ARG A 173 16.34 14.77 15.09
C ARG A 173 15.94 14.74 13.62
N TRP A 174 15.10 13.79 13.23
CA TRP A 174 14.54 13.75 11.88
C TRP A 174 13.73 15.01 11.56
N LEU A 175 12.87 15.46 12.47
CA LEU A 175 12.10 16.70 12.31
C LEU A 175 13.03 17.93 12.16
N GLU A 176 14.01 18.08 13.05
CA GLU A 176 14.99 19.17 13.01
C GLU A 176 15.79 19.17 11.70
N LEU A 177 16.30 18.01 11.28
CA LEU A 177 17.05 17.88 10.03
C LEU A 177 16.19 18.18 8.81
N THR A 178 14.88 17.83 8.82
CA THR A 178 13.95 18.21 7.76
C THR A 178 13.91 19.74 7.61
N GLY A 179 13.82 20.48 8.72
CA GLY A 179 13.88 21.94 8.69
C GLY A 179 15.18 22.47 8.11
N ILE A 180 16.32 21.87 8.49
CA ILE A 180 17.65 22.26 7.99
C ILE A 180 17.74 22.03 6.47
N VAL A 181 17.26 20.88 5.97
CA VAL A 181 17.28 20.60 4.52
C VAL A 181 16.44 21.62 3.78
N ARG A 182 15.24 21.91 4.27
CA ARG A 182 14.31 22.87 3.67
C ARG A 182 14.85 24.31 3.67
N ASP A 183 15.56 24.69 4.71
CA ASP A 183 16.12 26.04 4.84
C ASP A 183 17.38 26.24 3.95
N ARG A 184 18.30 25.30 3.96
CA ARG A 184 19.66 25.51 3.40
C ARG A 184 19.86 24.94 2.01
N PHE A 185 19.11 23.92 1.62
CA PHE A 185 19.36 23.21 0.36
C PHE A 185 18.28 23.50 -0.66
N ARG A 186 18.68 23.54 -1.92
CA ARG A 186 17.79 23.83 -3.06
C ARG A 186 18.04 22.80 -4.15
N ASP A 187 16.99 22.52 -4.94
CA ASP A 187 17.12 21.76 -6.16
C ASP A 187 17.94 22.56 -7.22
N PRO A 188 18.33 21.94 -8.34
CA PRO A 188 19.05 22.63 -9.41
C PRO A 188 18.29 23.84 -10.02
N ALA A 189 16.98 23.90 -9.86
CA ALA A 189 16.14 25.02 -10.29
C ALA A 189 16.02 26.12 -9.21
N GLY A 190 16.62 25.93 -8.03
CA GLY A 190 16.58 26.87 -6.92
C GLY A 190 15.35 26.73 -6.01
N ASN A 191 14.52 25.68 -6.20
CA ASN A 191 13.39 25.43 -5.33
C ASN A 191 13.81 24.70 -4.05
N GLN A 192 12.94 24.76 -3.04
CA GLN A 192 13.08 23.94 -1.84
C GLN A 192 12.89 22.46 -2.18
N ILE A 193 13.72 21.59 -1.59
CA ILE A 193 13.69 20.16 -1.84
C ILE A 193 12.39 19.56 -1.29
N TRP A 194 11.62 18.88 -2.18
CA TRP A 194 10.38 18.21 -1.78
C TRP A 194 10.63 16.96 -0.93
N GLU A 195 11.67 16.19 -1.23
CA GLU A 195 12.04 14.96 -0.53
C GLU A 195 12.88 15.22 0.74
N ALA A 196 12.80 16.42 1.31
CA ALA A 196 13.60 16.84 2.45
C ALA A 196 13.47 15.92 3.67
N ASP A 197 12.27 15.40 3.94
CA ASP A 197 12.03 14.45 5.02
C ASP A 197 12.73 13.10 4.81
N MET A 198 12.89 12.66 3.58
CA MET A 198 13.57 11.41 3.23
C MET A 198 15.08 11.51 3.47
N TYR A 199 15.72 12.59 3.04
CA TYR A 199 17.12 12.85 3.33
C TYR A 199 17.38 13.02 4.82
N ALA A 200 16.49 13.76 5.50
CA ALA A 200 16.57 13.99 6.94
C ALA A 200 16.44 12.68 7.74
N TYR A 201 15.53 11.78 7.30
CA TYR A 201 15.39 10.46 7.90
C TYR A 201 16.69 9.65 7.80
N ILE A 202 17.29 9.57 6.61
CA ILE A 202 18.55 8.85 6.37
C ILE A 202 19.65 9.43 7.26
N ALA A 203 19.77 10.75 7.32
CA ALA A 203 20.77 11.44 8.14
C ALA A 203 20.55 11.17 9.64
N ALA A 204 19.31 11.27 10.13
CA ALA A 204 19.00 10.95 11.52
C ALA A 204 19.36 9.51 11.86
N CYS A 205 19.03 8.55 10.98
CA CYS A 205 19.43 7.16 11.19
C CYS A 205 20.96 6.99 11.26
N ALA A 206 21.71 7.65 10.37
CA ALA A 206 23.15 7.59 10.36
C ALA A 206 23.78 8.15 11.64
N GLU A 207 23.28 9.28 12.17
CA GLU A 207 23.75 9.87 13.43
C GLU A 207 23.60 8.93 14.65
N TYR A 208 22.62 8.01 14.58
CA TYR A 208 22.32 7.03 15.65
C TYR A 208 22.80 5.62 15.34
N ASP A 209 23.67 5.43 14.34
CA ASP A 209 24.18 4.12 13.91
C ASP A 209 23.11 3.12 13.46
N LEU A 210 21.99 3.61 12.93
CA LEU A 210 20.90 2.78 12.41
C LEU A 210 21.12 2.53 10.92
N GLN A 211 21.59 1.34 10.59
CA GLN A 211 21.80 0.92 9.20
C GLN A 211 20.62 0.03 8.76
N HIS A 212 19.94 0.48 7.73
CA HIS A 212 18.83 -0.28 7.16
C HIS A 212 19.33 -1.51 6.40
N ASP A 213 18.65 -2.64 6.61
CA ASP A 213 18.68 -3.75 5.69
C ASP A 213 17.78 -3.41 4.49
N PRO A 214 18.33 -3.25 3.28
CA PRO A 214 17.54 -2.98 2.09
C PRO A 214 16.78 -4.24 1.68
N VAL A 215 15.48 -4.14 1.60
CA VAL A 215 14.58 -5.27 1.31
C VAL A 215 13.55 -4.84 0.28
N SER A 216 12.97 -5.80 -0.43
CA SER A 216 11.80 -5.57 -1.27
C SER A 216 10.55 -5.52 -0.38
N LEU A 217 10.10 -4.32 -0.03
CA LEU A 217 8.89 -4.07 0.76
C LEU A 217 7.82 -3.36 -0.04
N GLY A 218 8.20 -2.63 -1.07
CA GLY A 218 7.27 -1.85 -1.86
C GLY A 218 7.75 -1.60 -3.27
N ALA A 219 6.83 -1.31 -4.15
CA ALA A 219 7.08 -0.90 -5.52
C ALA A 219 6.30 0.37 -5.85
N CYS A 220 6.82 1.19 -6.74
CA CYS A 220 6.04 2.26 -7.35
C CYS A 220 5.23 1.72 -8.53
N THR A 221 4.13 2.40 -8.87
CA THR A 221 3.21 1.99 -9.94
C THR A 221 3.85 1.90 -11.32
N ASN A 222 4.98 2.58 -11.52
CA ASN A 222 5.75 2.64 -12.77
C ASN A 222 7.03 1.81 -12.74
N TRP A 223 7.19 0.91 -11.76
CA TRP A 223 8.34 0.00 -11.70
C TRP A 223 8.07 -1.28 -12.47
N ASP A 224 9.12 -1.81 -13.09
CA ASP A 224 9.08 -3.18 -13.64
C ASP A 224 9.00 -4.18 -12.47
N PRO A 225 8.15 -5.22 -12.54
CA PRO A 225 8.12 -6.29 -11.54
C PRO A 225 9.49 -6.92 -11.27
N LEU A 226 10.40 -6.94 -12.24
CA LEU A 226 11.77 -7.42 -12.03
C LEU A 226 12.59 -6.57 -11.06
N GLU A 227 12.22 -5.30 -10.82
CA GLU A 227 12.90 -4.42 -9.86
C GLU A 227 12.46 -4.69 -8.42
N ALA A 228 11.24 -5.21 -8.21
CA ALA A 228 10.68 -5.53 -6.91
C ALA A 228 9.64 -6.67 -6.99
N PRO A 229 10.03 -7.89 -7.40
CA PRO A 229 9.10 -8.97 -7.80
C PRO A 229 8.11 -9.37 -6.71
N ASP A 230 8.53 -9.33 -5.45
CA ASP A 230 7.73 -9.77 -4.30
C ASP A 230 7.30 -8.59 -3.42
N ALA A 231 7.14 -7.38 -3.99
CA ALA A 231 6.76 -6.21 -3.22
C ALA A 231 5.33 -6.34 -2.67
N PRO A 232 5.14 -6.48 -1.34
CA PRO A 232 3.81 -6.63 -0.74
C PRO A 232 3.01 -5.33 -0.71
N ILE A 233 3.62 -4.18 -1.01
CA ILE A 233 3.01 -2.86 -0.93
C ILE A 233 3.24 -2.10 -2.24
N ILE A 234 2.21 -1.45 -2.75
CA ILE A 234 2.33 -0.47 -3.83
C ILE A 234 2.27 0.92 -3.24
N HIS A 235 3.29 1.74 -3.54
CA HIS A 235 3.31 3.17 -3.24
C HIS A 235 2.95 3.94 -4.51
N TYR A 236 1.72 4.45 -4.63
CA TYR A 236 1.22 5.10 -5.84
C TYR A 236 1.53 6.60 -5.89
N CYS A 237 2.81 6.91 -5.62
CA CYS A 237 3.34 8.27 -5.73
C CYS A 237 3.46 8.75 -7.18
N GLN A 238 3.48 7.83 -8.15
CA GLN A 238 3.57 8.11 -9.60
C GLN A 238 2.24 7.82 -10.30
N PRO A 239 1.96 8.51 -11.44
CA PRO A 239 0.80 8.19 -12.28
C PRO A 239 0.89 6.77 -12.86
N ILE A 240 -0.25 6.17 -13.15
CA ILE A 240 -0.34 4.96 -13.97
C ILE A 240 -0.55 5.40 -15.42
N VAL A 241 0.28 4.86 -16.30
CA VAL A 241 0.21 5.10 -17.75
C VAL A 241 -0.22 3.82 -18.44
N GLY A 242 -1.11 3.95 -19.42
CA GLY A 242 -1.53 2.84 -20.27
C GLY A 242 -0.51 2.55 -21.39
N LYS A 243 -0.58 1.36 -21.97
CA LYS A 243 0.26 0.96 -23.12
C LYS A 243 0.12 1.87 -24.34
N ASP A 244 -0.93 2.66 -24.41
CA ASP A 244 -1.16 3.70 -25.43
C ASP A 244 -0.54 5.06 -25.06
N GLY A 245 0.07 5.19 -23.88
CA GLY A 245 0.66 6.41 -23.36
C GLY A 245 -0.32 7.35 -22.64
N ALA A 246 -1.61 6.98 -22.53
CA ALA A 246 -2.59 7.76 -21.78
C ALA A 246 -2.38 7.63 -20.27
N THR A 247 -2.64 8.70 -19.51
CA THR A 247 -2.68 8.61 -18.05
C THR A 247 -4.01 8.00 -17.62
N LEU A 248 -3.97 6.79 -17.06
CA LEU A 248 -5.12 6.06 -16.56
C LEU A 248 -5.52 6.51 -15.15
N PHE A 249 -4.52 6.78 -14.32
CA PHE A 249 -4.72 7.20 -12.95
C PHE A 249 -3.62 8.16 -12.50
N SER A 250 -4.01 9.14 -11.69
CA SER A 250 -3.09 9.99 -10.92
C SER A 250 -3.79 10.42 -9.64
N LYS A 251 -3.19 10.16 -8.50
CA LYS A 251 -3.77 10.53 -7.19
C LYS A 251 -4.16 12.00 -7.06
N HIS A 252 -3.51 12.90 -7.81
CA HIS A 252 -3.79 14.34 -7.80
C HIS A 252 -4.98 14.75 -8.67
N ARG A 253 -5.45 13.88 -9.57
CA ARG A 253 -6.56 14.12 -10.49
C ARG A 253 -7.71 13.13 -10.30
N TYR A 254 -7.51 12.10 -9.47
CA TYR A 254 -8.52 11.10 -9.21
C TYR A 254 -9.70 11.71 -8.46
N GLU A 255 -10.88 11.53 -9.01
CA GLU A 255 -12.12 11.82 -8.33
C GLU A 255 -12.48 10.62 -7.45
N PRO A 256 -12.44 10.76 -6.10
CA PRO A 256 -12.58 9.62 -5.22
C PRO A 256 -13.87 8.83 -5.48
N TRP A 257 -13.74 7.51 -5.44
CA TRP A 257 -14.82 6.54 -5.56
C TRP A 257 -15.43 6.39 -6.96
N HIS A 258 -14.74 6.91 -8.00
CA HIS A 258 -15.06 6.60 -9.38
C HIS A 258 -14.25 5.39 -9.86
N LEU A 259 -14.90 4.55 -10.67
CA LEU A 259 -14.22 3.42 -11.31
C LEU A 259 -13.17 3.94 -12.29
N ILE A 260 -12.00 3.31 -12.25
CA ILE A 260 -10.96 3.54 -13.26
C ILE A 260 -11.27 2.60 -14.43
N ASP A 261 -11.28 3.17 -15.65
CA ASP A 261 -11.51 2.41 -16.87
C ASP A 261 -10.37 1.40 -17.10
N THR A 262 -10.75 0.14 -17.30
CA THR A 262 -9.84 -0.97 -17.55
C THR A 262 -9.79 -1.39 -19.02
N SER A 263 -10.41 -0.64 -19.91
CA SER A 263 -10.36 -0.89 -21.37
C SER A 263 -8.97 -0.71 -21.98
N ILE A 264 -8.11 0.07 -21.30
CA ILE A 264 -6.70 0.27 -21.66
C ILE A 264 -5.85 -0.43 -20.61
N GLU A 265 -4.98 -1.31 -21.08
CA GLU A 265 -4.07 -2.04 -20.22
C GLU A 265 -2.95 -1.12 -19.67
N PRO A 266 -2.69 -1.12 -18.35
CA PRO A 266 -1.54 -0.42 -17.78
C PRO A 266 -0.21 -0.90 -18.36
N GLU A 267 0.77 -0.01 -18.44
CA GLU A 267 2.11 -0.34 -18.92
C GLU A 267 2.85 -1.29 -17.96
N HIS A 268 2.60 -1.15 -16.65
CA HIS A 268 3.23 -1.92 -15.59
C HIS A 268 2.22 -2.67 -14.73
N GLU A 269 2.58 -3.87 -14.29
CA GLU A 269 1.75 -4.78 -13.47
C GLU A 269 1.29 -4.13 -12.16
N PHE A 270 2.18 -3.44 -11.42
CA PHE A 270 1.80 -2.76 -10.19
C PHE A 270 0.72 -1.68 -10.40
N GLY A 271 0.69 -1.08 -11.60
CA GLY A 271 -0.39 -0.18 -11.99
C GLY A 271 -1.72 -0.91 -12.17
N ALA A 272 -1.69 -2.09 -12.77
CA ALA A 272 -2.88 -2.94 -12.95
C ALA A 272 -3.45 -3.40 -11.60
N ASP A 273 -2.57 -3.85 -10.69
CA ASP A 273 -2.97 -4.27 -9.35
C ASP A 273 -3.61 -3.12 -8.55
N LEU A 274 -3.02 -1.93 -8.61
CA LEU A 274 -3.61 -0.77 -7.95
C LEU A 274 -5.00 -0.43 -8.50
N ILE A 275 -5.18 -0.43 -9.82
CA ILE A 275 -6.48 -0.19 -10.45
C ILE A 275 -7.50 -1.23 -9.98
N SER A 276 -7.11 -2.51 -9.92
CA SER A 276 -7.98 -3.56 -9.40
C SER A 276 -8.40 -3.30 -7.95
N ILE A 277 -7.45 -2.98 -7.07
CA ILE A 277 -7.72 -2.68 -5.65
C ILE A 277 -8.66 -1.48 -5.51
N ILE A 278 -8.45 -0.40 -6.27
CA ILE A 278 -9.31 0.78 -6.25
C ILE A 278 -10.73 0.41 -6.69
N ASN A 279 -10.86 -0.27 -7.83
CA ASN A 279 -12.17 -0.64 -8.38
C ASN A 279 -12.92 -1.60 -7.44
N ASP A 280 -12.24 -2.57 -6.85
CA ASP A 280 -12.84 -3.48 -5.86
C ASP A 280 -13.37 -2.71 -4.65
N TYR A 281 -12.61 -1.73 -4.17
CA TYR A 281 -13.08 -0.89 -3.07
C TYR A 281 -14.28 -0.02 -3.44
N VAL A 282 -14.31 0.53 -4.67
CA VAL A 282 -15.47 1.28 -5.17
C VAL A 282 -16.73 0.40 -5.20
N TYR A 283 -16.62 -0.85 -5.67
CA TYR A 283 -17.73 -1.79 -5.65
C TYR A 283 -18.16 -2.17 -4.22
N GLU A 284 -17.22 -2.44 -3.31
CA GLU A 284 -17.55 -2.73 -1.89
C GLU A 284 -18.30 -1.55 -1.25
N ARG A 285 -17.86 -0.31 -1.48
CA ARG A 285 -18.54 0.89 -0.98
C ARG A 285 -19.96 1.06 -1.52
N ALA A 286 -20.16 0.71 -2.78
CA ALA A 286 -21.48 0.73 -3.42
C ALA A 286 -22.40 -0.41 -2.97
N GLY A 287 -21.89 -1.38 -2.18
CA GLY A 287 -22.61 -2.58 -1.79
C GLY A 287 -22.90 -3.51 -2.97
N THR A 288 -22.05 -3.47 -4.00
CA THR A 288 -22.15 -4.29 -5.20
C THR A 288 -20.89 -5.13 -5.38
N VAL A 289 -20.99 -6.18 -6.17
CA VAL A 289 -19.84 -7.03 -6.51
C VAL A 289 -19.32 -6.61 -7.88
N ARG A 290 -18.00 -6.43 -7.98
CA ARG A 290 -17.33 -6.10 -9.25
C ARG A 290 -17.68 -7.16 -10.32
N PRO A 291 -18.00 -6.77 -11.56
CA PRO A 291 -18.11 -7.72 -12.67
C PRO A 291 -16.83 -8.57 -12.80
N LEU A 292 -17.02 -9.83 -13.17
CA LEU A 292 -15.89 -10.73 -13.40
C LEU A 292 -15.25 -10.46 -14.76
N SER A 293 -13.93 -10.61 -14.81
CA SER A 293 -13.17 -10.69 -16.04
C SER A 293 -12.57 -12.09 -16.20
N ASP A 294 -12.16 -12.44 -17.42
CA ASP A 294 -11.52 -13.73 -17.71
C ASP A 294 -10.20 -13.94 -16.97
N GLN A 295 -9.57 -12.85 -16.51
CA GLN A 295 -8.29 -12.88 -15.79
C GLN A 295 -8.44 -13.05 -14.27
N ASP A 296 -9.65 -12.88 -13.74
CA ASP A 296 -9.89 -13.03 -12.31
C ASP A 296 -9.65 -14.47 -11.85
N ARG A 297 -8.97 -14.63 -10.70
CA ARG A 297 -8.68 -15.93 -10.09
C ARG A 297 -9.58 -16.15 -8.87
N PRO A 298 -10.70 -16.89 -9.02
CA PRO A 298 -11.58 -17.16 -7.91
C PRO A 298 -10.92 -18.13 -6.92
N LYS A 299 -10.95 -17.75 -5.63
CA LYS A 299 -10.38 -18.52 -4.53
C LYS A 299 -11.42 -18.74 -3.45
N ARG A 300 -11.53 -19.98 -2.97
CA ARG A 300 -12.46 -20.35 -1.88
C ARG A 300 -12.09 -19.60 -0.60
N ALA A 301 -13.12 -19.04 0.06
CA ALA A 301 -12.97 -18.41 1.36
C ALA A 301 -12.65 -19.47 2.43
N GLU A 302 -11.91 -19.08 3.45
CA GLU A 302 -11.60 -19.96 4.57
C GLU A 302 -12.85 -20.24 5.43
N GLY A 303 -12.89 -21.42 6.03
CA GLY A 303 -13.96 -21.81 6.97
C GLY A 303 -15.28 -22.21 6.32
N ILE A 304 -15.32 -22.45 5.02
CA ILE A 304 -16.48 -23.05 4.34
C ILE A 304 -16.46 -24.56 4.55
N MET A 305 -17.57 -25.12 5.03
CA MET A 305 -17.78 -26.55 5.18
C MET A 305 -18.49 -27.09 3.94
N GLU A 306 -18.09 -28.27 3.49
CA GLU A 306 -18.63 -28.97 2.33
C GLU A 306 -19.33 -30.26 2.80
N GLY A 307 -20.59 -30.42 2.41
CA GLY A 307 -21.36 -31.65 2.63
C GLY A 307 -21.89 -32.19 1.32
N ARG A 308 -21.54 -33.42 0.92
CA ARG A 308 -22.06 -34.05 -0.31
C ARG A 308 -23.24 -34.96 -0.01
N VAL A 309 -24.29 -34.85 -0.82
CA VAL A 309 -25.48 -35.72 -0.79
C VAL A 309 -25.81 -36.09 -2.21
N LEU A 310 -25.50 -37.31 -2.64
CA LEU A 310 -25.69 -37.77 -4.02
C LEU A 310 -24.90 -36.88 -4.98
N ASP A 311 -25.59 -36.29 -5.97
CA ASP A 311 -24.98 -35.44 -7.01
C ASP A 311 -25.05 -33.93 -6.63
N GLU A 312 -25.40 -33.63 -5.37
CA GLU A 312 -25.49 -32.26 -4.86
C GLU A 312 -24.44 -32.00 -3.75
N MET A 313 -24.07 -30.75 -3.56
CA MET A 313 -23.19 -30.29 -2.50
C MET A 313 -23.85 -29.15 -1.74
N LEU A 314 -23.84 -29.25 -0.42
CA LEU A 314 -24.13 -28.14 0.48
C LEU A 314 -22.82 -27.47 0.89
N LEU A 315 -22.70 -26.18 0.63
CA LEU A 315 -21.70 -25.32 1.24
C LEU A 315 -22.33 -24.58 2.43
N GLU A 316 -21.62 -24.52 3.53
CA GLU A 316 -22.04 -23.83 4.75
C GLU A 316 -20.90 -23.04 5.37
N ARG A 317 -21.17 -21.82 5.80
CA ARG A 317 -20.27 -21.01 6.61
C ARG A 317 -20.83 -20.92 8.03
N PRO A 318 -20.27 -21.70 8.98
CA PRO A 318 -20.83 -21.82 10.34
C PRO A 318 -20.84 -20.51 11.15
N GLN A 319 -19.99 -19.56 10.82
CA GLN A 319 -19.86 -18.29 11.55
C GLN A 319 -21.13 -17.42 11.49
N ASP A 320 -21.88 -17.48 10.41
CA ASP A 320 -23.09 -16.68 10.18
C ASP A 320 -24.29 -17.48 9.64
N GLY A 321 -24.10 -18.80 9.44
CA GLY A 321 -25.15 -19.71 8.94
C GLY A 321 -25.45 -19.55 7.45
N ALA A 322 -24.62 -18.83 6.69
CA ALA A 322 -24.79 -18.75 5.23
C ALA A 322 -24.62 -20.13 4.60
N SER A 323 -25.55 -20.53 3.72
CA SER A 323 -25.51 -21.83 3.06
C SER A 323 -25.95 -21.75 1.61
N LEU A 324 -25.44 -22.66 0.78
CA LEU A 324 -25.76 -22.77 -0.64
C LEU A 324 -25.75 -24.23 -1.08
N TRP A 325 -26.86 -24.67 -1.71
CA TRP A 325 -26.91 -25.94 -2.42
C TRP A 325 -26.43 -25.77 -3.87
N MET A 326 -25.60 -26.68 -4.31
CA MET A 326 -25.06 -26.70 -5.67
C MET A 326 -25.33 -28.05 -6.34
N ASN A 327 -25.70 -28.00 -7.62
CA ASN A 327 -25.77 -29.14 -8.50
C ASN A 327 -24.40 -29.53 -9.07
N SER A 328 -24.34 -30.58 -9.90
CA SER A 328 -23.09 -31.11 -10.46
C SER A 328 -22.25 -30.07 -11.20
N SER A 329 -22.88 -29.19 -11.99
CA SER A 329 -22.13 -28.12 -12.70
C SER A 329 -21.60 -27.06 -11.77
N GLY A 330 -22.37 -26.67 -10.75
CA GLY A 330 -21.89 -25.77 -9.71
C GLY A 330 -20.72 -26.35 -8.90
N ILE A 331 -20.78 -27.66 -8.62
CA ILE A 331 -19.68 -28.39 -7.95
C ILE A 331 -18.40 -28.36 -8.80
N ALA A 332 -18.51 -28.65 -10.10
CA ALA A 332 -17.36 -28.62 -11.01
C ALA A 332 -16.69 -27.23 -11.04
N ILE A 333 -17.50 -26.17 -11.10
CA ILE A 333 -16.98 -24.78 -11.02
C ILE A 333 -16.33 -24.52 -9.65
N TRP A 334 -16.99 -24.90 -8.54
CA TRP A 334 -16.46 -24.72 -7.19
C TRP A 334 -15.12 -25.42 -6.98
N GLU A 335 -14.95 -26.64 -7.49
CA GLU A 335 -13.73 -27.41 -7.34
C GLU A 335 -12.53 -26.78 -8.05
N LEU A 336 -12.77 -26.02 -9.12
CA LEU A 336 -11.74 -25.29 -9.86
C LEU A 336 -11.40 -23.90 -9.25
N CYS A 337 -12.23 -23.42 -8.29
CA CYS A 337 -12.04 -22.12 -7.65
C CYS A 337 -11.04 -22.21 -6.46
N ASP A 338 -9.83 -22.66 -6.67
CA ASP A 338 -8.77 -22.76 -5.66
C ASP A 338 -7.76 -21.61 -5.70
N GLY A 339 -7.94 -20.66 -6.64
CA GLY A 339 -7.04 -19.54 -6.89
C GLY A 339 -5.92 -19.84 -7.89
N SER A 340 -5.76 -21.08 -8.33
CA SER A 340 -4.71 -21.45 -9.30
C SER A 340 -5.07 -21.08 -10.75
N LEU A 341 -6.37 -21.10 -11.07
CA LEU A 341 -6.88 -20.83 -12.42
C LEU A 341 -7.63 -19.51 -12.47
N ASN A 342 -7.50 -18.79 -13.57
CA ASN A 342 -8.37 -17.67 -13.88
C ASN A 342 -9.71 -18.13 -14.47
N VAL A 343 -10.69 -17.22 -14.57
CA VAL A 343 -12.05 -17.55 -15.09
C VAL A 343 -11.99 -18.12 -16.51
N GLY A 344 -11.16 -17.57 -17.39
CA GLY A 344 -10.98 -18.10 -18.74
C GLY A 344 -10.39 -19.51 -18.74
N GLU A 345 -9.37 -19.80 -17.92
CA GLU A 345 -8.78 -21.14 -17.76
C GLU A 345 -9.78 -22.15 -17.17
N ILE A 346 -10.67 -21.71 -16.26
CA ILE A 346 -11.78 -22.51 -15.76
C ILE A 346 -12.73 -22.85 -16.91
N GLY A 347 -13.08 -21.87 -17.75
CA GLY A 347 -13.91 -22.06 -18.93
C GLY A 347 -13.33 -23.11 -19.87
N THR A 348 -12.04 -23.02 -20.19
CA THR A 348 -11.34 -23.99 -21.05
C THR A 348 -11.41 -25.42 -20.47
N LYS A 349 -11.11 -25.58 -19.17
CA LYS A 349 -11.19 -26.91 -18.53
C LYS A 349 -12.57 -27.53 -18.53
N LEU A 350 -13.60 -26.72 -18.22
CA LEU A 350 -14.97 -27.21 -18.21
C LEU A 350 -15.48 -27.52 -19.64
N SER A 351 -15.04 -26.78 -20.65
CA SER A 351 -15.39 -27.06 -22.05
C SER A 351 -14.84 -28.43 -22.50
N GLU A 352 -13.63 -28.79 -22.10
CA GLU A 352 -13.04 -30.10 -22.34
C GLU A 352 -13.76 -31.22 -21.60
N GLU A 353 -14.21 -30.98 -20.37
CA GLU A 353 -14.87 -31.98 -19.52
C GLU A 353 -16.32 -32.27 -19.95
N PHE A 354 -17.07 -31.23 -20.34
CA PHE A 354 -18.48 -31.33 -20.65
C PHE A 354 -18.80 -31.42 -22.16
N ASP A 355 -17.79 -31.40 -23.03
CA ASP A 355 -17.93 -31.38 -24.51
C ASP A 355 -18.83 -30.23 -25.01
N LEU A 356 -18.66 -29.04 -24.39
CA LEU A 356 -19.35 -27.79 -24.71
C LEU A 356 -18.31 -26.73 -25.08
N THR A 357 -18.71 -25.71 -25.83
CA THR A 357 -17.84 -24.59 -26.13
C THR A 357 -17.69 -23.64 -24.94
N GLU A 358 -16.55 -22.93 -24.84
CA GLU A 358 -16.35 -21.90 -23.80
C GLU A 358 -17.46 -20.82 -23.86
N GLU A 359 -17.92 -20.46 -25.07
CA GLU A 359 -18.96 -19.46 -25.28
C GLU A 359 -20.32 -19.91 -24.69
N GLU A 360 -20.62 -21.21 -24.79
CA GLU A 360 -21.85 -21.80 -24.20
C GLU A 360 -21.76 -21.86 -22.66
N LEU A 361 -20.59 -22.11 -22.10
CA LEU A 361 -20.38 -22.24 -20.65
C LEU A 361 -20.17 -20.90 -19.92
N ALA A 362 -19.64 -19.89 -20.60
CA ALA A 362 -19.27 -18.62 -19.98
C ALA A 362 -20.39 -17.96 -19.14
N PRO A 363 -21.67 -17.89 -19.59
CA PRO A 363 -22.73 -17.30 -18.78
C PRO A 363 -22.96 -18.06 -17.47
N ASP A 364 -22.94 -19.38 -17.48
CA ASP A 364 -23.18 -20.22 -16.32
C ASP A 364 -22.02 -20.14 -15.31
N ILE A 365 -20.78 -20.15 -15.83
CA ILE A 365 -19.56 -20.00 -15.01
C ILE A 365 -19.57 -18.64 -14.31
N LEU A 366 -19.80 -17.56 -15.06
CA LEU A 366 -19.85 -16.21 -14.52
C LEU A 366 -20.96 -16.06 -13.48
N ALA A 367 -22.17 -16.61 -13.75
CA ALA A 367 -23.28 -16.56 -12.82
C ALA A 367 -22.99 -17.33 -11.52
N ALA A 368 -22.39 -18.52 -11.62
CA ALA A 368 -22.04 -19.33 -10.45
C ALA A 368 -20.97 -18.65 -9.59
N ILE A 369 -19.88 -18.18 -10.20
CA ILE A 369 -18.80 -17.48 -9.49
C ILE A 369 -19.33 -16.18 -8.88
N HIS A 370 -20.15 -15.41 -9.61
CA HIS A 370 -20.76 -14.19 -9.10
C HIS A 370 -21.63 -14.46 -7.87
N ARG A 371 -22.49 -15.51 -7.95
CA ARG A 371 -23.35 -15.90 -6.84
C ARG A 371 -22.56 -16.31 -5.58
N LEU A 372 -21.50 -17.11 -5.78
CA LEU A 372 -20.61 -17.53 -4.69
C LEU A 372 -19.86 -16.34 -4.03
N ARG A 373 -19.51 -15.32 -4.82
CA ARG A 373 -18.92 -14.07 -4.31
C ARG A 373 -19.92 -13.23 -3.54
N GLU A 374 -21.13 -13.04 -4.04
CA GLU A 374 -22.19 -12.27 -3.35
C GLU A 374 -22.45 -12.78 -1.93
N ILE A 375 -22.41 -14.09 -1.72
CA ILE A 375 -22.61 -14.71 -0.40
C ILE A 375 -21.28 -14.85 0.38
N GLY A 376 -20.16 -14.40 -0.19
CA GLY A 376 -18.85 -14.39 0.45
C GLY A 376 -18.20 -15.77 0.58
N PHE A 377 -18.51 -16.72 -0.32
CA PHE A 377 -17.90 -18.05 -0.36
C PHE A 377 -16.66 -18.08 -1.26
N LEU A 378 -16.51 -17.12 -2.18
CA LEU A 378 -15.32 -16.88 -2.98
C LEU A 378 -14.79 -15.47 -2.79
N SER A 379 -13.48 -15.34 -2.84
CA SER A 379 -12.76 -14.11 -3.08
C SER A 379 -12.07 -14.17 -4.45
N LEU A 380 -11.58 -13.04 -4.95
CA LEU A 380 -10.69 -13.00 -6.10
C LEU A 380 -9.27 -12.78 -5.60
N SER A 381 -8.33 -13.59 -6.05
CA SER A 381 -6.90 -13.30 -5.96
C SER A 381 -6.48 -12.69 -7.30
N GLY A 382 -5.94 -11.49 -7.24
CA GLY A 382 -5.37 -10.81 -8.40
C GLY A 382 -4.04 -11.39 -8.77
#